data_a1e7bd963a52c8ea4f9b3b5d5303c357
#
_entry.id   a1e7bd963a52c8ea4f9b3b5d5303c357
#
_cell.length_a   1.000
_cell.length_b   1.000
_cell.length_c   1.000
_cell.angle_alpha   90.00
_cell.angle_beta   90.00
_cell.angle_gamma   90.00
#
_symmetry.space_group_name_H-M   'P 1'
#
loop_
_entity.id
_entity.type
_entity.pdbx_description
1 polymer ?
#
loop_
_entity_poly.entity_id
_entity_poly.type
_entity_poly.pdbx_seq_one_letter_code
_entity_poly.pdbx_strand_id
1 'polypeptide(L)'
;MTLVHLRAMNSENQKPLAFRLRMVHENGTQACPLGRQINFQVIRTSGVGGQTLINGKVYHWIDGSCEIPLEPGRYHLELEAGIRFVPIRRTIEVKPGQAALRFNLEPCNFRWKDWIQADARCHSMSPAAALLEGSAGGLNIVHLLAREFHADVNQTADISGLLE
;
A
#
# COMPACT_ATOMS: atom_id res chain seq x y z
N MET A 1 -19.22 -14.11 5.71
CA MET A 1 -17.91 -13.47 5.40
C MET A 1 -17.02 -14.49 4.73
N THR A 2 -16.42 -14.17 3.58
CA THR A 2 -15.53 -15.04 2.80
C THR A 2 -14.15 -14.41 2.75
N LEU A 3 -13.10 -15.21 2.90
CA LEU A 3 -11.73 -14.73 2.70
C LEU A 3 -11.46 -14.65 1.20
N VAL A 4 -11.15 -13.45 0.72
CA VAL A 4 -10.97 -13.14 -0.71
C VAL A 4 -9.52 -12.79 -0.98
N HIS A 5 -8.89 -13.49 -1.94
CA HIS A 5 -7.56 -13.13 -2.42
C HIS A 5 -7.67 -11.95 -3.40
N LEU A 6 -7.13 -10.78 -3.01
CA LEU A 6 -7.14 -9.58 -3.84
C LEU A 6 -5.72 -9.29 -4.34
N ARG A 7 -5.59 -8.99 -5.64
CA ARG A 7 -4.31 -8.57 -6.23
C ARG A 7 -4.47 -7.50 -7.30
N ALA A 8 -3.42 -6.68 -7.44
CA ALA A 8 -3.30 -5.70 -8.50
C ALA A 8 -2.13 -6.04 -9.43
N MET A 9 -2.33 -5.83 -10.73
CA MET A 9 -1.38 -6.15 -11.79
C MET A 9 -1.26 -4.96 -12.73
N ASN A 10 -0.08 -4.77 -13.29
CA ASN A 10 0.11 -3.90 -14.44
C ASN A 10 -0.56 -4.54 -15.68
N SER A 11 -1.44 -3.80 -16.36
CA SER A 11 -2.20 -4.31 -17.52
C SER A 11 -1.31 -4.70 -18.70
N GLU A 12 -0.17 -4.04 -18.88
CA GLU A 12 0.70 -4.28 -20.03
C GLU A 12 1.61 -5.51 -19.87
N ASN A 13 2.24 -5.68 -18.72
CA ASN A 13 3.25 -6.72 -18.52
C ASN A 13 2.84 -7.80 -17.51
N GLN A 14 1.65 -7.68 -16.94
CA GLN A 14 1.06 -8.62 -15.96
C GLN A 14 1.93 -8.85 -14.72
N LYS A 15 2.81 -7.91 -14.38
CA LYS A 15 3.57 -7.96 -13.14
C LYS A 15 2.73 -7.46 -11.95
N PRO A 16 2.88 -8.05 -10.75
CA PRO A 16 2.24 -7.53 -9.56
C PRO A 16 2.67 -6.08 -9.29
N LEU A 17 1.73 -5.28 -8.81
CA LEU A 17 1.97 -3.90 -8.40
C LEU A 17 1.71 -3.78 -6.91
N ALA A 18 2.60 -3.13 -6.19
CA ALA A 18 2.28 -2.60 -4.88
C ALA A 18 1.27 -1.46 -5.03
N PHE A 19 0.32 -1.36 -4.11
CA PHE A 19 -0.80 -0.42 -4.23
C PHE A 19 -1.36 0.00 -2.88
N ARG A 20 -2.12 1.07 -2.91
CA ARG A 20 -2.92 1.56 -1.79
C ARG A 20 -4.38 1.17 -2.01
N LEU A 21 -5.00 0.56 -1.01
CA LEU A 21 -6.37 0.02 -1.08
C LEU A 21 -7.28 0.67 -0.05
N ARG A 22 -8.46 1.04 -0.48
CA ARG A 22 -9.61 1.31 0.37
C ARG A 22 -10.84 0.62 -0.19
N MET A 23 -11.53 -0.16 0.63
CA MET A 23 -12.79 -0.80 0.29
C MET A 23 -13.81 -0.53 1.39
N VAL A 24 -14.96 0.02 1.03
CA VAL A 24 -16.04 0.32 1.97
C VAL A 24 -17.31 -0.34 1.47
N HIS A 25 -17.87 -1.20 2.29
CA HIS A 25 -19.16 -1.85 2.02
C HIS A 25 -20.28 -0.81 2.01
N GLU A 26 -21.37 -1.07 1.30
CA GLU A 26 -22.53 -0.17 1.19
C GLU A 26 -23.17 0.17 2.55
N ASN A 27 -22.99 -0.66 3.57
CA ASN A 27 -23.42 -0.38 4.94
C ASN A 27 -22.49 0.58 5.72
N GLY A 28 -21.41 1.07 5.09
CA GLY A 28 -20.42 1.95 5.69
C GLY A 28 -19.23 1.24 6.37
N THR A 29 -19.25 -0.08 6.47
CA THR A 29 -18.14 -0.84 7.08
C THR A 29 -16.93 -0.86 6.16
N GLN A 30 -15.77 -0.48 6.68
CA GLN A 30 -14.52 -0.58 5.95
C GLN A 30 -13.95 -1.99 6.04
N ALA A 31 -13.62 -2.58 4.89
CA ALA A 31 -12.91 -3.84 4.83
C ALA A 31 -11.42 -3.64 5.16
N CYS A 32 -10.85 -4.57 5.91
CA CYS A 32 -9.48 -4.49 6.37
C CYS A 32 -8.71 -5.74 5.96
N PRO A 33 -7.65 -5.62 5.15
CA PRO A 33 -6.80 -6.73 4.78
C PRO A 33 -6.10 -7.35 5.99
N LEU A 34 -5.94 -8.67 5.98
CA LEU A 34 -5.22 -9.37 7.04
C LEU A 34 -3.76 -8.92 7.09
N GLY A 35 -3.24 -8.77 8.31
CA GLY A 35 -1.87 -8.32 8.54
C GLY A 35 -1.60 -6.83 8.22
N ARG A 36 -2.64 -6.06 7.88
CA ARG A 36 -2.53 -4.62 7.58
C ARG A 36 -3.37 -3.76 8.51
N GLN A 37 -3.61 -4.23 9.72
CA GLN A 37 -4.50 -3.58 10.71
C GLN A 37 -3.77 -2.60 11.63
N ILE A 38 -2.46 -2.53 11.56
CA ILE A 38 -1.65 -1.74 12.49
C ILE A 38 -1.38 -0.38 11.88
N ASN A 39 -1.74 0.67 12.61
CA ASN A 39 -1.28 2.02 12.33
C ASN A 39 0.23 2.10 12.48
N PHE A 40 0.88 2.94 11.70
CA PHE A 40 2.26 3.30 11.94
C PHE A 40 2.43 3.78 13.37
N GLN A 41 3.22 3.07 14.13
CA GLN A 41 3.75 3.62 15.37
C GLN A 41 4.94 4.49 15.01
N VAL A 42 4.78 5.79 15.16
CA VAL A 42 5.71 6.85 14.76
C VAL A 42 7.04 6.75 15.47
N ILE A 43 7.52 5.87 16.16
CA ILE A 43 8.83 5.95 16.86
C ILE A 43 9.50 4.59 17.13
N ARG A 44 8.83 3.47 17.03
CA ARG A 44 9.41 2.20 17.49
C ARG A 44 8.87 1.01 16.76
N THR A 45 9.29 0.71 15.55
CA THR A 45 9.04 -0.67 15.19
C THR A 45 9.78 -1.17 13.96
N SER A 46 10.36 -2.32 14.11
CA SER A 46 10.66 -3.31 13.08
C SER A 46 9.41 -3.84 12.34
N GLY A 47 8.21 -3.32 12.63
CA GLY A 47 6.97 -3.77 12.01
C GLY A 47 6.66 -3.05 10.71
N VAL A 48 6.14 -3.78 9.73
CA VAL A 48 5.55 -3.18 8.53
C VAL A 48 4.19 -2.62 8.93
N GLY A 49 4.07 -1.29 8.98
CA GLY A 49 2.77 -0.65 9.10
C GLY A 49 1.95 -0.95 7.85
N GLY A 50 0.65 -1.13 8.00
CA GLY A 50 -0.21 -1.48 6.88
C GLY A 50 -1.33 -0.48 6.65
N GLN A 51 -1.54 0.45 7.56
CA GLN A 51 -2.66 1.39 7.53
C GLN A 51 -2.17 2.84 7.54
N THR A 52 -2.82 3.70 6.77
CA THR A 52 -2.54 5.13 6.75
C THR A 52 -3.84 5.94 6.66
N LEU A 53 -3.81 7.17 7.18
CA LEU A 53 -4.94 8.10 7.11
C LEU A 53 -4.62 9.23 6.13
N ILE A 54 -5.41 9.34 5.07
CA ILE A 54 -5.25 10.38 4.04
C ILE A 54 -6.58 11.10 3.87
N ASN A 55 -6.60 12.39 4.16
CA ASN A 55 -7.80 13.24 4.07
C ASN A 55 -9.02 12.64 4.82
N GLY A 56 -8.80 12.13 6.02
CA GLY A 56 -9.85 11.51 6.83
C GLY A 56 -10.30 10.12 6.38
N LYS A 57 -9.67 9.55 5.34
CA LYS A 57 -9.96 8.21 4.83
C LYS A 57 -8.84 7.24 5.19
N VAL A 58 -9.20 6.07 5.70
CA VAL A 58 -8.24 5.00 5.99
C VAL A 58 -7.93 4.22 4.72
N TYR A 59 -6.65 4.02 4.44
CA TYR A 59 -6.13 3.19 3.36
C TYR A 59 -5.18 2.14 3.90
N HIS A 60 -4.98 1.07 3.13
CA HIS A 60 -4.05 -0.01 3.44
C HIS A 60 -3.02 -0.14 2.33
N TRP A 61 -1.75 -0.26 2.72
CA TRP A 61 -0.64 -0.49 1.80
C TRP A 61 -0.46 -1.98 1.56
N ILE A 62 -0.42 -2.37 0.29
CA ILE A 62 -0.37 -3.78 -0.14
C ILE A 62 0.79 -3.96 -1.11
N ASP A 63 1.56 -5.01 -0.91
CA ASP A 63 2.75 -5.38 -1.67
C ASP A 63 2.46 -6.29 -2.90
N GLY A 64 1.35 -6.05 -3.56
CA GLY A 64 0.92 -6.79 -4.76
C GLY A 64 -0.32 -7.62 -4.56
N SER A 65 -0.50 -8.27 -3.39
CA SER A 65 -1.70 -9.01 -3.06
C SER A 65 -1.97 -9.06 -1.56
N CYS A 66 -3.22 -9.32 -1.19
CA CYS A 66 -3.62 -9.52 0.20
C CYS A 66 -4.80 -10.48 0.30
N GLU A 67 -4.97 -11.04 1.49
CA GLU A 67 -6.20 -11.72 1.89
C GLU A 67 -7.08 -10.73 2.64
N ILE A 68 -8.33 -10.60 2.22
CA ILE A 68 -9.28 -9.66 2.81
C ILE A 68 -10.62 -10.35 3.10
N PRO A 69 -11.11 -10.33 4.36
CA PRO A 69 -12.42 -10.87 4.69
C PRO A 69 -13.52 -9.94 4.20
N LEU A 70 -14.37 -10.44 3.31
CA LEU A 70 -15.47 -9.69 2.72
C LEU A 70 -16.80 -10.38 2.94
N GLU A 71 -17.85 -9.60 3.14
CA GLU A 71 -19.24 -10.04 3.04
C GLU A 71 -19.74 -9.87 1.60
N PRO A 72 -20.69 -10.67 1.14
CA PRO A 72 -21.35 -10.39 -0.13
C PRO A 72 -22.04 -9.04 -0.10
N GLY A 73 -21.97 -8.28 -1.20
CA GLY A 73 -22.59 -6.97 -1.30
C GLY A 73 -21.78 -6.01 -2.16
N ARG A 74 -22.20 -4.76 -2.18
CA ARG A 74 -21.53 -3.71 -2.95
C ARG A 74 -20.50 -2.99 -2.12
N TYR A 75 -19.33 -2.76 -2.73
CA TYR A 75 -18.21 -2.05 -2.15
C TYR A 75 -17.83 -0.87 -3.00
N HIS A 76 -17.62 0.27 -2.38
CA HIS A 76 -16.86 1.36 -3.00
C HIS A 76 -15.38 1.04 -2.90
N LEU A 77 -14.73 0.89 -4.04
CA LEU A 77 -13.32 0.55 -4.19
C LEU A 77 -12.53 1.77 -4.62
N GLU A 78 -11.44 2.05 -3.90
CA GLU A 78 -10.37 2.96 -4.31
C GLU A 78 -9.05 2.17 -4.29
N LEU A 79 -8.37 2.06 -5.45
CA LEU A 79 -7.10 1.35 -5.62
C LEU A 79 -6.16 2.23 -6.45
N GLU A 80 -4.98 2.49 -5.91
CA GLU A 80 -3.99 3.41 -6.49
C GLU A 80 -2.58 2.82 -6.37
N ALA A 81 -1.78 2.92 -7.44
CA ALA A 81 -0.40 2.44 -7.51
C ALA A 81 0.55 3.56 -7.97
N GLY A 82 0.51 4.67 -7.23
CA GLY A 82 1.30 5.86 -7.55
C GLY A 82 0.79 6.60 -8.78
N ILE A 83 1.51 7.66 -9.18
CA ILE A 83 1.10 8.57 -10.26
C ILE A 83 1.31 8.01 -11.67
N ARG A 84 2.01 6.87 -11.78
CA ARG A 84 2.28 6.21 -13.07
C ARG A 84 1.11 5.38 -13.59
N PHE A 85 0.11 5.13 -12.74
CA PHE A 85 -1.05 4.31 -13.08
C PHE A 85 -2.35 5.07 -12.90
N VAL A 86 -3.31 4.76 -13.75
CA VAL A 86 -4.67 5.29 -13.63
C VAL A 86 -5.34 4.67 -12.40
N PRO A 87 -5.78 5.46 -11.41
CA PRO A 87 -6.42 4.91 -10.22
C PRO A 87 -7.77 4.29 -10.56
N ILE A 88 -8.09 3.19 -9.89
CA ILE A 88 -9.42 2.56 -9.97
C ILE A 88 -10.28 3.11 -8.84
N ARG A 89 -11.36 3.79 -9.19
CA ARG A 89 -12.37 4.28 -8.25
C ARG A 89 -13.74 3.93 -8.79
N ARG A 90 -14.35 2.88 -8.23
CA ARG A 90 -15.65 2.40 -8.68
C ARG A 90 -16.36 1.57 -7.62
N THR A 91 -17.66 1.35 -7.81
CA THR A 91 -18.41 0.34 -7.06
C THR A 91 -18.22 -1.02 -7.71
N ILE A 92 -17.95 -2.02 -6.89
CA ILE A 92 -17.88 -3.43 -7.29
C ILE A 92 -18.88 -4.25 -6.48
N GLU A 93 -19.31 -5.38 -7.01
CA GLU A 93 -20.13 -6.35 -6.31
C GLU A 93 -19.28 -7.56 -5.92
N VAL A 94 -19.32 -7.94 -4.65
CA VAL A 94 -18.72 -9.17 -4.13
C VAL A 94 -19.83 -10.21 -4.01
N LYS A 95 -19.71 -11.32 -4.76
CA LYS A 95 -20.70 -12.38 -4.79
C LYS A 95 -20.48 -13.38 -3.64
N PRO A 96 -21.53 -14.09 -3.18
CA PRO A 96 -21.36 -15.21 -2.27
C PRO A 96 -20.36 -16.24 -2.82
N GLY A 97 -19.39 -16.66 -1.98
CA GLY A 97 -18.37 -17.64 -2.37
C GLY A 97 -17.28 -17.11 -3.30
N GLN A 98 -17.22 -15.82 -3.54
CA GLN A 98 -16.15 -15.23 -4.35
C GLN A 98 -14.80 -15.38 -3.67
N ALA A 99 -13.88 -16.15 -4.27
CA ALA A 99 -12.58 -16.47 -3.71
C ALA A 99 -11.47 -15.46 -4.11
N ALA A 100 -11.66 -14.73 -5.22
CA ALA A 100 -10.60 -13.84 -5.70
C ALA A 100 -11.15 -12.57 -6.39
N LEU A 101 -10.39 -11.49 -6.28
CA LEU A 101 -10.56 -10.24 -7.01
C LEU A 101 -9.23 -9.88 -7.67
N ARG A 102 -9.25 -9.59 -8.96
CA ARG A 102 -8.09 -9.15 -9.74
C ARG A 102 -8.37 -7.80 -10.37
N PHE A 103 -7.43 -6.90 -10.22
CA PHE A 103 -7.48 -5.57 -10.82
C PHE A 103 -6.26 -5.36 -11.71
N ASN A 104 -6.49 -4.98 -12.97
CA ASN A 104 -5.44 -4.55 -13.88
C ASN A 104 -5.45 -3.03 -13.91
N LEU A 105 -4.30 -2.42 -13.58
CA LEU A 105 -4.11 -0.98 -13.63
C LEU A 105 -3.43 -0.62 -14.94
N GLU A 106 -3.97 0.38 -15.60
CA GLU A 106 -3.43 0.91 -16.85
C GLU A 106 -2.38 1.97 -16.54
N PRO A 107 -1.21 1.93 -17.18
CA PRO A 107 -0.26 3.03 -17.09
C PRO A 107 -0.89 4.34 -17.61
N CYS A 108 -0.55 5.45 -16.97
CA CYS A 108 -0.92 6.77 -17.46
C CYS A 108 -0.24 7.08 -18.79
N ASN A 109 -0.93 7.77 -19.70
CA ASN A 109 -0.40 8.19 -21.02
C ASN A 109 0.72 9.23 -20.94
N PHE A 110 1.34 9.40 -19.81
CA PHE A 110 2.46 10.32 -19.63
C PHE A 110 3.79 9.61 -19.87
N ARG A 111 4.72 10.27 -20.59
CA ARG A 111 6.05 9.72 -20.85
C ARG A 111 6.94 9.84 -19.62
N TRP A 112 6.86 8.85 -18.73
CA TRP A 112 7.67 8.76 -17.51
C TRP A 112 9.09 8.21 -17.73
N LYS A 113 9.46 7.88 -18.97
CA LYS A 113 10.68 7.14 -19.28
C LYS A 113 11.96 7.76 -18.71
N ASP A 114 11.99 9.08 -18.69
CA ASP A 114 13.18 9.84 -18.25
C ASP A 114 12.99 10.48 -16.86
N TRP A 115 11.92 10.10 -16.15
CA TRP A 115 11.63 10.64 -14.82
C TRP A 115 11.90 9.63 -13.74
N ILE A 116 12.60 10.09 -12.70
CA ILE A 116 12.82 9.34 -11.46
C ILE A 116 11.97 9.99 -10.37
N GLN A 117 11.14 9.19 -9.74
CA GLN A 117 10.35 9.61 -8.58
C GLN A 117 11.12 9.26 -7.32
N ALA A 118 11.33 10.23 -6.45
CA ALA A 118 12.08 10.03 -5.23
C ALA A 118 11.40 10.73 -4.04
N ASP A 119 11.42 10.09 -2.88
CA ASP A 119 11.24 10.73 -1.60
C ASP A 119 12.62 10.99 -0.99
N ALA A 120 13.00 12.25 -0.92
CA ALA A 120 14.30 12.65 -0.40
C ALA A 120 14.34 12.79 1.14
N ARG A 121 13.21 12.60 1.82
CA ARG A 121 13.11 12.91 3.26
C ARG A 121 12.11 12.01 4.00
N CYS A 122 12.15 10.73 3.76
CA CYS A 122 11.38 9.77 4.53
C CYS A 122 12.00 9.61 5.93
N HIS A 123 11.22 9.81 6.97
CA HIS A 123 11.68 9.67 8.37
C HIS A 123 10.57 9.10 9.26
N SER A 124 10.93 8.65 10.45
CA SER A 124 10.00 8.09 11.46
C SER A 124 9.25 6.84 11.00
N MET A 125 9.84 6.08 10.08
CA MET A 125 9.29 4.84 9.54
C MET A 125 10.32 3.71 9.64
N SER A 126 9.83 2.47 9.76
CA SER A 126 10.73 1.33 9.56
C SER A 126 11.14 1.22 8.10
N PRO A 127 12.33 0.67 7.78
CA PRO A 127 12.75 0.45 6.41
C PRO A 127 11.73 -0.35 5.58
N ALA A 128 11.16 -1.41 6.16
CA ALA A 128 10.15 -2.23 5.50
C ALA A 128 8.88 -1.44 5.16
N ALA A 129 8.46 -0.54 6.06
CA ALA A 129 7.33 0.34 5.81
C ALA A 129 7.64 1.37 4.72
N ALA A 130 8.81 1.99 4.75
CA ALA A 130 9.25 2.94 3.74
C ALA A 130 9.33 2.30 2.35
N LEU A 131 9.81 1.05 2.25
CA LEU A 131 9.83 0.29 1.00
C LEU A 131 8.42 -0.04 0.50
N LEU A 132 7.53 -0.49 1.39
CA LEU A 132 6.15 -0.82 1.02
C LEU A 132 5.41 0.43 0.51
N GLU A 133 5.44 1.52 1.26
CA GLU A 133 4.77 2.77 0.88
C GLU A 133 5.39 3.40 -0.36
N GLY A 134 6.72 3.43 -0.43
CA GLY A 134 7.44 3.92 -1.60
C GLY A 134 7.08 3.14 -2.87
N SER A 135 7.07 1.81 -2.79
CA SER A 135 6.66 0.94 -3.90
C SER A 135 5.20 1.19 -4.31
N ALA A 136 4.29 1.25 -3.34
CA ALA A 136 2.87 1.49 -3.61
C ALA A 136 2.60 2.95 -4.07
N GLY A 137 3.45 3.89 -3.69
CA GLY A 137 3.46 5.27 -4.20
C GLY A 137 4.11 5.41 -5.57
N GLY A 138 4.71 4.34 -6.12
CA GLY A 138 5.40 4.35 -7.42
C GLY A 138 6.77 5.04 -7.37
N LEU A 139 7.38 5.16 -6.19
CA LEU A 139 8.70 5.76 -6.03
C LEU A 139 9.78 4.80 -6.55
N ASN A 140 10.80 5.38 -7.18
CA ASN A 140 12.01 4.67 -7.60
C ASN A 140 13.09 4.69 -6.50
N ILE A 141 13.12 5.76 -5.72
CA ILE A 141 14.11 6.00 -4.66
C ILE A 141 13.37 6.48 -3.42
N VAL A 142 13.68 5.88 -2.28
CA VAL A 142 13.26 6.37 -0.96
C VAL A 142 14.51 6.61 -0.14
N HIS A 143 14.75 7.87 0.20
CA HIS A 143 15.85 8.25 1.08
C HIS A 143 15.35 8.23 2.53
N LEU A 144 15.59 7.12 3.22
CA LEU A 144 15.18 6.94 4.61
C LEU A 144 16.21 7.56 5.55
N LEU A 145 15.78 8.56 6.32
CA LEU A 145 16.56 9.17 7.38
C LEU A 145 16.33 8.37 8.67
N ALA A 146 17.12 7.33 8.86
CA ALA A 146 17.02 6.46 10.02
C ALA A 146 17.83 7.07 11.18
N ARG A 147 17.17 7.87 12.01
CA ARG A 147 17.69 8.31 13.30
C ARG A 147 16.76 7.85 14.39
N GLU A 148 17.18 6.87 15.16
CA GLU A 148 16.49 6.51 16.39
C GLU A 148 16.95 7.42 17.53
N PHE A 149 16.01 8.17 18.09
CA PHE A 149 16.21 8.88 19.34
C PHE A 149 15.78 7.96 20.49
N HIS A 150 16.73 7.28 21.11
CA HIS A 150 16.53 6.77 22.45
C HIS A 150 16.86 7.89 23.43
N ALA A 151 16.17 7.93 24.55
CA ALA A 151 16.33 8.99 25.57
C ALA A 151 17.79 9.17 26.02
N ASP A 152 18.64 8.18 25.85
CA ASP A 152 20.03 8.17 26.34
C ASP A 152 21.10 7.86 25.29
N VAL A 153 20.77 7.51 24.04
CA VAL A 153 21.77 7.18 23.01
C VAL A 153 21.30 7.56 21.62
N ASN A 154 22.08 8.38 20.92
CA ASN A 154 21.93 8.61 19.48
C ASN A 154 22.48 7.40 18.72
N GLN A 155 21.64 6.47 18.33
CA GLN A 155 22.04 5.40 17.42
C GLN A 155 21.58 5.74 15.99
N THR A 156 22.53 5.73 15.08
CA THR A 156 22.24 5.73 13.65
C THR A 156 21.99 4.28 13.26
N ALA A 157 20.79 3.94 12.83
CA ALA A 157 20.55 2.60 12.29
C ALA A 157 21.38 2.44 11.00
N ASP A 158 22.21 1.41 10.96
CA ASP A 158 22.90 1.03 9.74
C ASP A 158 21.90 0.31 8.81
N ILE A 159 21.53 0.98 7.74
CA ILE A 159 20.62 0.45 6.70
C ILE A 159 21.38 -0.16 5.52
N SER A 160 22.69 -0.28 5.60
CA SER A 160 23.54 -0.78 4.50
C SER A 160 23.23 -2.24 4.11
N GLY A 161 22.62 -3.04 4.99
CA GLY A 161 22.20 -4.42 4.72
C GLY A 161 20.81 -4.58 4.13
N LEU A 162 20.10 -3.50 3.79
CA LEU A 162 18.72 -3.55 3.30
C LEU A 162 18.59 -3.32 1.79
N LEU A 163 19.70 -3.12 1.10
CA LEU A 163 19.75 -2.82 -0.34
C LEU A 163 20.38 -3.95 -1.17
N GLU A 164 20.58 -5.15 -0.60
CA GLU A 164 21.00 -6.36 -1.31
C GLU A 164 19.82 -7.21 -1.74
#